data_a734bff7e5d845f88313b4371fad00c2
#
_entry.id   a734bff7e5d845f88313b4371fad00c2
#
_cell.length_a   1.000
_cell.length_b   1.000
_cell.length_c   1.000
_cell.angle_alpha   90.00
_cell.angle_beta   90.00
_cell.angle_gamma   90.00
#
_symmetry.space_group_name_H-M   'P 1'
#
loop_
_entity.id
_entity.type
_entity.pdbx_description
1 polymer ?
#
loop_
_entity_poly.entity_id
_entity_poly.type
_entity_poly.pdbx_seq_one_letter_code
_entity_poly.pdbx_strand_id
1 'polypeptide(L)'
;MSNPTMILSTTLLAISCAISGCGSDSNSVTAPTVESDGDLSSHVVATKVFTNGEVYTVNPEQPWAQAVALKGNKIIFVGNNQGVKAYLGKSTHIIDLKGKMMMPGFHDVHMHPLESASAATQFTIPAYASEGEYIDAIYTASVQNPDAQWLIGYGHEITSLLEMERAPLSVINEAVADRPVIIMEQTSHSMWVNGKALQLSGINVNSQDPIGGVYGRDVSGKLDGILYDNAGNQVMELAMKSLPNAQQQDHSGLIEYTMPELNKAGITSISDARTYWQRGHLETWQQVEKDDKLTLRVSLGLWAYPGMNDERQISTLKSLYQNDPQSLLKVNQVKFYMDGILVNTTAAMHEPYDTNWLDLYQNKGLNYFTQSRLEKYIKALEATGFDFNIHGIGDRGIHEALNAIERASKGNARHRITHLEVVNSEDYTRFEKLNVIADAQVAGEFTDPNHWPDTIPLIGSERAQGLVPIKNLLSAGATLTLSSDWNVSTFNPFVGLSNAISRVPQNITLAQAIEAYTINSAYAMRQEQVVGSIEVGKLADLVVLDRNLFEQNASEIKNTKVEMTLLDGEVVYQR
;
A
#
# COMPACT_ATOMS: atom_id res chain seq x y z
N MET A 1 8.07 30.75 -53.40
CA MET A 1 9.45 31.26 -53.64
C MET A 1 10.36 30.60 -52.65
N SER A 2 11.18 29.72 -53.19
CA SER A 2 12.52 29.24 -52.83
C SER A 2 12.81 28.72 -51.39
N ASN A 3 12.92 27.38 -51.32
CA ASN A 3 13.82 26.64 -50.42
C ASN A 3 15.30 27.04 -50.65
N PRO A 4 16.19 26.86 -49.67
CA PRO A 4 17.28 25.95 -50.00
C PRO A 4 17.55 24.86 -48.92
N THR A 5 17.82 23.72 -49.46
CA THR A 5 18.44 22.48 -49.00
C THR A 5 19.83 22.74 -48.37
N MET A 6 20.18 22.04 -47.30
CA MET A 6 21.57 21.90 -46.86
C MET A 6 21.93 20.45 -46.54
N ILE A 7 23.03 20.02 -47.09
CA ILE A 7 23.58 18.69 -47.34
C ILE A 7 24.29 18.16 -46.09
N LEU A 8 24.06 16.90 -45.78
CA LEU A 8 24.88 16.05 -44.86
C LEU A 8 26.22 15.71 -45.51
N SER A 9 27.32 15.84 -44.78
CA SER A 9 28.60 15.23 -45.11
C SER A 9 29.02 14.22 -44.00
N THR A 10 29.07 12.97 -44.38
CA THR A 10 29.63 11.84 -43.64
C THR A 10 31.14 11.76 -43.84
N THR A 11 31.91 11.66 -42.75
CA THR A 11 33.36 11.41 -42.80
C THR A 11 33.62 10.00 -42.26
N LEU A 12 34.03 9.09 -43.16
CA LEU A 12 34.61 7.79 -42.82
C LEU A 12 36.12 7.95 -42.53
N LEU A 13 36.57 7.40 -41.41
CA LEU A 13 37.99 7.22 -41.12
C LEU A 13 38.37 5.73 -41.28
N ALA A 14 39.17 5.43 -42.29
CA ALA A 14 39.76 4.12 -42.50
C ALA A 14 41.17 4.08 -41.90
N ILE A 15 41.48 3.06 -41.11
CA ILE A 15 42.85 2.76 -40.61
C ILE A 15 43.37 1.54 -41.32
N SER A 16 44.47 1.76 -42.04
CA SER A 16 45.19 0.74 -42.81
C SER A 16 46.20 0.02 -41.90
N CYS A 17 46.20 -1.33 -41.94
CA CYS A 17 47.31 -2.15 -41.41
C CYS A 17 48.34 -2.40 -42.47
N ALA A 18 49.61 -2.12 -42.17
CA ALA A 18 50.76 -2.45 -42.98
C ALA A 18 51.33 -3.84 -42.58
N ILE A 19 51.55 -4.66 -43.58
CA ILE A 19 52.19 -5.98 -43.47
C ILE A 19 53.64 -5.82 -43.93
N SER A 20 54.61 -6.33 -43.19
CA SER A 20 55.97 -6.70 -43.63
C SER A 20 56.41 -7.91 -42.80
N GLY A 21 56.82 -8.99 -43.27
CA GLY A 21 57.47 -9.60 -44.40
C GLY A 21 58.64 -10.44 -43.92
N CYS A 22 58.53 -11.77 -44.08
CA CYS A 22 59.56 -12.81 -44.30
C CYS A 22 60.81 -12.90 -43.40
N GLY A 23 60.97 -14.13 -42.86
CA GLY A 23 62.23 -14.74 -42.44
C GLY A 23 62.02 -16.25 -42.12
N SER A 24 62.43 -17.13 -43.03
CA SER A 24 62.43 -18.57 -42.90
C SER A 24 63.64 -19.02 -42.08
N ASP A 25 63.41 -19.85 -41.05
CA ASP A 25 64.41 -20.86 -40.65
C ASP A 25 63.74 -22.10 -40.05
N SER A 26 64.06 -23.25 -40.62
CA SER A 26 63.61 -24.58 -40.24
C SER A 26 64.41 -25.12 -39.08
N ASN A 27 63.75 -25.44 -37.96
CA ASN A 27 64.24 -26.42 -37.01
C ASN A 27 63.08 -27.21 -36.40
N SER A 28 63.13 -28.52 -36.64
CA SER A 28 62.22 -29.50 -36.05
C SER A 28 62.42 -29.63 -34.56
N VAL A 29 61.36 -29.31 -33.81
CA VAL A 29 61.26 -29.68 -32.41
C VAL A 29 59.91 -30.37 -32.21
N THR A 30 59.98 -31.58 -31.67
CA THR A 30 58.85 -32.44 -31.27
C THR A 30 57.83 -31.66 -30.42
N ALA A 31 56.54 -31.76 -30.81
CA ALA A 31 55.42 -31.22 -30.10
C ALA A 31 55.27 -31.86 -28.70
N PRO A 32 55.12 -31.09 -27.63
CA PRO A 32 54.58 -31.64 -26.39
C PRO A 32 53.08 -31.87 -26.58
N THR A 33 52.63 -33.03 -26.18
CA THR A 33 51.22 -33.36 -26.01
C THR A 33 50.60 -32.35 -25.07
N VAL A 34 49.74 -31.46 -25.59
CA VAL A 34 48.86 -30.63 -24.78
C VAL A 34 47.79 -31.56 -24.23
N GLU A 35 47.93 -31.91 -22.95
CA GLU A 35 46.79 -32.38 -22.19
C GLU A 35 45.76 -31.27 -22.26
N SER A 36 44.59 -31.57 -22.81
CA SER A 36 43.42 -30.70 -22.78
C SER A 36 42.97 -30.60 -21.33
N ASP A 37 43.48 -29.58 -20.61
CA ASP A 37 42.78 -29.09 -19.43
C ASP A 37 41.39 -28.66 -19.87
N GLY A 38 40.43 -29.55 -19.65
CA GLY A 38 39.03 -29.24 -19.81
C GLY A 38 38.72 -28.04 -18.96
N ASP A 39 38.35 -26.96 -19.61
CA ASP A 39 37.72 -25.80 -19.00
C ASP A 39 36.45 -26.29 -18.27
N LEU A 40 36.62 -26.66 -17.01
CA LEU A 40 35.54 -26.84 -16.08
C LEU A 40 34.96 -25.44 -15.79
N SER A 41 34.22 -24.90 -16.77
CA SER A 41 33.26 -23.86 -16.43
C SER A 41 32.43 -24.43 -15.29
N SER A 42 32.60 -23.89 -14.08
CA SER A 42 31.89 -24.33 -12.89
C SER A 42 30.39 -24.15 -13.14
N HIS A 43 29.70 -25.20 -13.58
CA HIS A 43 28.27 -25.19 -13.78
C HIS A 43 27.63 -24.79 -12.45
N VAL A 44 26.94 -23.65 -12.45
CA VAL A 44 26.22 -23.17 -11.27
C VAL A 44 25.06 -24.12 -11.00
N VAL A 45 25.18 -24.95 -9.97
CA VAL A 45 24.13 -25.88 -9.55
C VAL A 45 23.09 -25.15 -8.73
N ALA A 46 21.82 -25.34 -9.08
CA ALA A 46 20.68 -24.79 -8.37
C ALA A 46 20.45 -25.50 -7.02
N THR A 47 19.96 -24.77 -6.03
CA THR A 47 19.45 -25.33 -4.76
C THR A 47 18.01 -25.82 -4.91
N LYS A 48 17.14 -25.04 -5.59
CA LYS A 48 15.75 -25.37 -5.93
C LYS A 48 15.50 -25.19 -7.42
N VAL A 49 14.70 -26.04 -8.02
CA VAL A 49 14.26 -25.93 -9.42
C VAL A 49 12.77 -26.19 -9.50
N PHE A 50 12.03 -25.27 -10.09
CA PHE A 50 10.63 -25.40 -10.44
C PHE A 50 10.53 -25.79 -11.90
N THR A 51 9.72 -26.81 -12.21
CA THR A 51 9.53 -27.34 -13.57
C THR A 51 8.06 -27.51 -13.89
N ASN A 52 7.74 -27.65 -15.19
CA ASN A 52 6.39 -27.94 -15.68
C ASN A 52 5.35 -26.92 -15.20
N GLY A 53 5.73 -25.63 -15.12
CA GLY A 53 4.84 -24.54 -14.73
C GLY A 53 4.40 -23.69 -15.91
N GLU A 54 3.40 -22.85 -15.64
CA GLU A 54 3.02 -21.70 -16.44
C GLU A 54 3.55 -20.45 -15.72
N VAL A 55 4.82 -20.11 -16.00
CA VAL A 55 5.52 -19.06 -15.28
C VAL A 55 5.27 -17.71 -15.96
N TYR A 56 4.42 -16.87 -15.38
CA TYR A 56 4.23 -15.48 -15.81
C TYR A 56 5.24 -14.58 -15.13
N THR A 57 6.19 -14.06 -15.90
CA THR A 57 7.40 -13.43 -15.35
C THR A 57 7.23 -11.95 -14.99
N VAL A 58 6.22 -11.29 -15.54
CA VAL A 58 6.08 -9.81 -15.49
C VAL A 58 7.30 -9.09 -16.11
N ASN A 59 8.04 -9.79 -16.97
CA ASN A 59 9.12 -9.23 -17.80
C ASN A 59 8.63 -9.14 -19.26
N PRO A 60 8.49 -7.95 -19.87
CA PRO A 60 7.96 -7.82 -21.23
C PRO A 60 8.84 -8.48 -22.29
N GLU A 61 10.14 -8.65 -22.03
CA GLU A 61 11.07 -9.34 -22.97
C GLU A 61 10.88 -10.85 -22.97
N GLN A 62 10.40 -11.43 -21.86
CA GLN A 62 10.16 -12.86 -21.72
C GLN A 62 8.92 -13.12 -20.86
N PRO A 63 7.70 -12.80 -21.31
CA PRO A 63 6.51 -12.79 -20.44
C PRO A 63 6.13 -14.17 -19.89
N TRP A 64 6.55 -15.26 -20.56
CA TRP A 64 6.24 -16.63 -20.14
C TRP A 64 7.47 -17.52 -20.13
N ALA A 65 7.51 -18.43 -19.16
CA ALA A 65 8.47 -19.51 -19.02
C ALA A 65 7.80 -20.79 -18.51
N GLN A 66 8.56 -21.89 -18.42
CA GLN A 66 8.09 -23.20 -17.92
C GLN A 66 8.82 -23.63 -16.66
N ALA A 67 10.00 -23.05 -16.41
CA ALA A 67 10.89 -23.46 -15.34
C ALA A 67 11.69 -22.28 -14.80
N VAL A 68 11.98 -22.33 -13.48
CA VAL A 68 12.81 -21.38 -12.74
C VAL A 68 13.82 -22.15 -11.90
N ALA A 69 15.10 -21.74 -11.91
CA ALA A 69 16.11 -22.30 -11.01
C ALA A 69 16.60 -21.24 -10.03
N LEU A 70 16.75 -21.64 -8.77
CA LEU A 70 17.24 -20.81 -7.67
C LEU A 70 18.57 -21.31 -7.13
N LYS A 71 19.44 -20.38 -6.71
CA LYS A 71 20.60 -20.66 -5.87
C LYS A 71 20.56 -19.78 -4.64
N GLY A 72 20.25 -20.39 -3.49
CA GLY A 72 19.88 -19.63 -2.30
C GLY A 72 18.65 -18.76 -2.59
N ASN A 73 18.75 -17.48 -2.32
CA ASN A 73 17.65 -16.52 -2.54
C ASN A 73 17.62 -15.91 -3.96
N LYS A 74 18.54 -16.29 -4.88
CA LYS A 74 18.64 -15.69 -6.21
C LYS A 74 18.07 -16.59 -7.30
N ILE A 75 17.35 -15.98 -8.24
CA ILE A 75 16.95 -16.58 -9.50
C ILE A 75 18.19 -16.67 -10.40
N ILE A 76 18.56 -17.87 -10.85
CA ILE A 76 19.73 -18.11 -11.71
C ILE A 76 19.37 -18.60 -13.12
N PHE A 77 18.10 -18.97 -13.34
CA PHE A 77 17.58 -19.36 -14.64
C PHE A 77 16.07 -19.12 -14.72
N VAL A 78 15.61 -18.63 -15.85
CA VAL A 78 14.20 -18.53 -16.26
C VAL A 78 14.10 -19.00 -17.70
N GLY A 79 13.26 -20.00 -17.99
CA GLY A 79 13.16 -20.52 -19.34
C GLY A 79 12.30 -21.77 -19.46
N ASN A 80 12.65 -22.68 -20.40
CA ASN A 80 11.91 -23.90 -20.63
C ASN A 80 12.45 -25.09 -19.80
N ASN A 81 11.65 -26.17 -19.72
CA ASN A 81 11.98 -27.40 -19.00
C ASN A 81 13.28 -28.10 -19.52
N GLN A 82 13.68 -27.88 -20.76
CA GLN A 82 14.90 -28.47 -21.29
C GLN A 82 16.14 -27.69 -20.83
N GLY A 83 16.08 -26.35 -20.88
CA GLY A 83 17.18 -25.47 -20.46
C GLY A 83 17.53 -25.60 -18.99
N VAL A 84 16.52 -25.75 -18.12
CA VAL A 84 16.73 -25.83 -16.66
C VAL A 84 17.55 -27.07 -16.25
N LYS A 85 17.61 -28.12 -17.09
CA LYS A 85 18.36 -29.34 -16.78
C LYS A 85 19.86 -29.10 -16.60
N ALA A 86 20.41 -28.06 -17.23
CA ALA A 86 21.81 -27.67 -17.06
C ALA A 86 22.16 -27.20 -15.64
N TYR A 87 21.16 -26.84 -14.84
CA TYR A 87 21.31 -26.34 -13.46
C TYR A 87 21.07 -27.42 -12.40
N LEU A 88 20.71 -28.65 -12.81
CA LEU A 88 20.46 -29.75 -11.89
C LEU A 88 21.75 -30.37 -11.37
N GLY A 89 21.79 -30.62 -10.07
CA GLY A 89 22.83 -31.35 -9.38
C GLY A 89 22.26 -32.39 -8.40
N LYS A 90 23.12 -33.16 -7.76
CA LYS A 90 22.71 -34.23 -6.83
C LYS A 90 21.91 -33.69 -5.61
N SER A 91 22.16 -32.47 -5.23
CA SER A 91 21.50 -31.80 -4.07
C SER A 91 20.37 -30.85 -4.46
N THR A 92 20.04 -30.74 -5.75
CA THR A 92 18.97 -29.86 -6.23
C THR A 92 17.61 -30.41 -5.82
N HIS A 93 16.81 -29.60 -5.10
CA HIS A 93 15.42 -29.91 -4.82
C HIS A 93 14.55 -29.54 -6.02
N ILE A 94 13.91 -30.54 -6.63
CA ILE A 94 13.07 -30.35 -7.83
C ILE A 94 11.61 -30.32 -7.38
N ILE A 95 10.88 -29.27 -7.77
CA ILE A 95 9.46 -29.05 -7.51
C ILE A 95 8.73 -29.07 -8.86
N ASP A 96 7.87 -30.06 -9.04
CA ASP A 96 7.02 -30.16 -10.24
C ASP A 96 5.75 -29.33 -10.00
N LEU A 97 5.56 -28.26 -10.77
CA LEU A 97 4.40 -27.38 -10.69
C LEU A 97 3.13 -28.00 -11.30
N LYS A 98 3.25 -29.06 -12.09
CA LYS A 98 2.11 -29.79 -12.69
C LYS A 98 1.15 -28.88 -13.46
N GLY A 99 1.68 -27.94 -14.23
CA GLY A 99 0.89 -26.98 -14.99
C GLY A 99 0.36 -25.79 -14.17
N LYS A 100 0.65 -25.69 -12.87
CA LYS A 100 0.23 -24.54 -12.05
C LYS A 100 0.94 -23.28 -12.46
N MET A 101 0.26 -22.14 -12.28
CA MET A 101 0.84 -20.82 -12.54
C MET A 101 1.83 -20.43 -11.45
N MET A 102 2.97 -19.89 -11.85
CA MET A 102 3.91 -19.19 -10.96
C MET A 102 4.05 -17.75 -11.44
N MET A 103 4.11 -16.81 -10.52
CA MET A 103 4.34 -15.39 -10.79
C MET A 103 5.12 -14.74 -9.65
N PRO A 104 5.57 -13.46 -9.79
CA PRO A 104 6.13 -12.72 -8.67
C PRO A 104 5.14 -12.62 -7.51
N GLY A 105 5.63 -12.61 -6.28
CA GLY A 105 4.82 -12.34 -5.10
C GLY A 105 4.15 -10.97 -5.18
N PHE A 106 2.97 -10.85 -4.61
CA PHE A 106 2.23 -9.59 -4.58
C PHE A 106 2.87 -8.59 -3.62
N HIS A 107 2.79 -7.32 -3.99
CA HIS A 107 3.18 -6.18 -3.16
C HIS A 107 1.93 -5.36 -2.85
N ASP A 108 1.65 -5.12 -1.58
CA ASP A 108 0.59 -4.23 -1.14
C ASP A 108 1.19 -2.93 -0.60
N VAL A 109 1.08 -1.86 -1.37
CA VAL A 109 1.76 -0.59 -1.04
C VAL A 109 0.98 0.31 -0.09
N HIS A 110 -0.19 -0.13 0.38
CA HIS A 110 -1.02 0.63 1.30
C HIS A 110 -1.91 -0.27 2.15
N MET A 111 -1.51 -0.52 3.39
CA MET A 111 -2.30 -1.24 4.38
C MET A 111 -1.94 -0.80 5.81
N HIS A 112 -2.73 -1.25 6.78
CA HIS A 112 -2.62 -0.91 8.20
C HIS A 112 -2.46 -2.17 9.07
N PRO A 113 -1.36 -2.93 8.92
CA PRO A 113 -1.23 -4.28 9.50
C PRO A 113 -1.24 -4.27 11.03
N LEU A 114 -0.70 -3.24 11.67
CA LEU A 114 -0.73 -3.12 13.13
C LEU A 114 -2.12 -2.74 13.67
N GLU A 115 -2.88 -1.92 12.95
CA GLU A 115 -4.26 -1.63 13.35
C GLU A 115 -5.16 -2.85 13.20
N SER A 116 -4.89 -3.72 12.22
CA SER A 116 -5.61 -4.99 12.02
C SER A 116 -5.21 -6.07 13.03
N ALA A 117 -3.94 -6.08 13.45
CA ALA A 117 -3.39 -7.02 14.44
C ALA A 117 -3.61 -6.54 15.87
N SER A 118 -4.03 -5.29 16.03
CA SER A 118 -4.02 -4.61 17.32
C SER A 118 -4.97 -5.27 18.31
N ALA A 119 -4.42 -5.61 19.47
CA ALA A 119 -5.17 -5.95 20.66
C ALA A 119 -5.90 -4.74 21.29
N ALA A 120 -5.75 -3.55 20.71
CA ALA A 120 -6.46 -2.36 21.15
C ALA A 120 -7.97 -2.50 21.01
N THR A 121 -8.43 -3.11 19.91
CA THR A 121 -9.86 -3.36 19.67
C THR A 121 -10.35 -4.49 20.56
N GLN A 122 -11.08 -4.15 21.60
CA GLN A 122 -11.57 -5.10 22.60
C GLN A 122 -12.92 -5.69 22.20
N PHE A 123 -13.69 -5.00 21.37
CA PHE A 123 -15.01 -5.46 20.89
C PHE A 123 -15.35 -4.87 19.53
N THR A 124 -16.28 -5.52 18.85
CA THR A 124 -16.85 -5.03 17.59
C THR A 124 -18.34 -4.84 17.73
N ILE A 125 -18.88 -3.86 17.01
CA ILE A 125 -20.32 -3.61 16.91
C ILE A 125 -20.76 -3.74 15.44
N PRO A 126 -22.06 -4.01 15.17
CA PRO A 126 -22.57 -4.03 13.80
C PRO A 126 -22.38 -2.69 13.09
N ALA A 127 -22.22 -2.74 11.77
CA ALA A 127 -22.19 -1.55 10.92
C ALA A 127 -23.47 -0.73 11.07
N TYR A 128 -24.60 -1.42 10.97
CA TYR A 128 -25.94 -0.88 11.12
C TYR A 128 -26.67 -1.64 12.20
N ALA A 129 -27.24 -0.92 13.16
CA ALA A 129 -28.06 -1.46 14.24
C ALA A 129 -29.02 -0.41 14.77
N SER A 130 -30.07 -0.83 15.44
CA SER A 130 -30.91 0.08 16.22
C SER A 130 -30.17 0.62 17.44
N GLU A 131 -30.63 1.73 17.98
CA GLU A 131 -30.07 2.33 19.21
C GLU A 131 -30.00 1.34 20.37
N GLY A 132 -31.06 0.50 20.54
CA GLY A 132 -31.10 -0.53 21.58
C GLY A 132 -30.04 -1.62 21.38
N GLU A 133 -29.84 -2.08 20.15
CA GLU A 133 -28.82 -3.08 19.83
C GLU A 133 -27.40 -2.54 20.06
N TYR A 134 -27.14 -1.25 19.75
CA TYR A 134 -25.87 -0.60 20.07
C TYR A 134 -25.66 -0.50 21.58
N ILE A 135 -26.69 -0.08 22.35
CA ILE A 135 -26.62 -0.02 23.82
C ILE A 135 -26.27 -1.39 24.38
N ASP A 136 -26.97 -2.44 23.97
CA ASP A 136 -26.76 -3.81 24.45
C ASP A 136 -25.36 -4.33 24.10
N ALA A 137 -24.86 -4.08 22.88
CA ALA A 137 -23.54 -4.49 22.44
C ALA A 137 -22.42 -3.81 23.25
N ILE A 138 -22.50 -2.49 23.43
CA ILE A 138 -21.51 -1.70 24.18
C ILE A 138 -21.56 -2.05 25.67
N TYR A 139 -22.75 -2.22 26.26
CA TYR A 139 -22.91 -2.66 27.64
C TYR A 139 -22.32 -4.06 27.86
N THR A 140 -22.61 -5.00 26.96
CA THR A 140 -22.06 -6.35 27.01
C THR A 140 -20.53 -6.33 26.97
N ALA A 141 -19.95 -5.54 26.05
CA ALA A 141 -18.50 -5.36 25.98
C ALA A 141 -17.92 -4.78 27.28
N SER A 142 -18.65 -3.85 27.90
CA SER A 142 -18.30 -3.28 29.20
C SER A 142 -18.21 -4.32 30.31
N VAL A 143 -19.16 -5.26 30.35
CA VAL A 143 -19.20 -6.36 31.34
C VAL A 143 -18.09 -7.38 31.06
N GLN A 144 -17.81 -7.67 29.80
CA GLN A 144 -16.76 -8.62 29.39
C GLN A 144 -15.34 -8.10 29.64
N ASN A 145 -15.16 -6.78 29.71
CA ASN A 145 -13.85 -6.12 29.91
C ASN A 145 -13.88 -5.26 31.19
N PRO A 146 -14.08 -5.85 32.39
CA PRO A 146 -14.32 -5.08 33.63
C PRO A 146 -13.11 -4.23 34.06
N ASP A 147 -11.89 -4.69 33.77
CA ASP A 147 -10.64 -4.05 34.17
C ASP A 147 -10.11 -3.06 33.11
N ALA A 148 -10.75 -2.95 31.94
CA ALA A 148 -10.33 -2.04 30.89
C ALA A 148 -10.48 -0.57 31.34
N GLN A 149 -9.40 0.19 31.32
CA GLN A 149 -9.42 1.63 31.64
C GLN A 149 -10.16 2.45 30.58
N TRP A 150 -10.04 2.04 29.31
CA TRP A 150 -10.81 2.51 28.16
C TRP A 150 -11.49 1.31 27.52
N LEU A 151 -12.73 1.48 27.11
CA LEU A 151 -13.38 0.56 26.20
C LEU A 151 -13.12 1.03 24.77
N ILE A 152 -12.40 0.23 23.99
CA ILE A 152 -12.02 0.51 22.61
C ILE A 152 -12.73 -0.47 21.69
N GLY A 153 -13.64 0.05 20.87
CA GLY A 153 -14.44 -0.74 19.93
C GLY A 153 -14.21 -0.34 18.48
N TYR A 154 -14.81 -1.13 17.58
CA TYR A 154 -14.75 -0.93 16.14
C TYR A 154 -16.05 -1.40 15.48
N GLY A 155 -16.46 -0.76 14.36
CA GLY A 155 -17.37 -1.40 13.42
C GLY A 155 -18.59 -0.61 12.94
N HIS A 156 -19.03 0.49 13.59
CA HIS A 156 -20.19 1.22 13.08
C HIS A 156 -19.91 1.92 11.74
N GLU A 157 -20.98 2.18 11.00
CA GLU A 157 -21.03 3.10 9.86
C GLU A 157 -21.45 4.48 10.35
N ILE A 158 -20.87 5.54 9.76
CA ILE A 158 -21.18 6.93 10.17
C ILE A 158 -22.66 7.28 9.99
N THR A 159 -23.27 6.83 8.88
CA THR A 159 -24.68 7.09 8.56
C THR A 159 -25.61 6.53 9.63
N SER A 160 -25.27 5.38 10.22
CA SER A 160 -26.07 4.80 11.30
C SER A 160 -26.13 5.66 12.55
N LEU A 161 -25.10 6.48 12.81
CA LEU A 161 -25.10 7.44 13.92
C LEU A 161 -25.84 8.72 13.55
N LEU A 162 -25.70 9.20 12.32
CA LEU A 162 -26.32 10.43 11.81
C LEU A 162 -27.85 10.31 11.68
N GLU A 163 -28.35 9.09 11.48
CA GLU A 163 -29.78 8.77 11.32
C GLU A 163 -30.46 8.39 12.64
N MET A 164 -29.75 8.39 13.79
CA MET A 164 -30.35 8.13 15.10
C MET A 164 -31.41 9.15 15.46
N GLU A 165 -32.49 8.71 16.11
CA GLU A 165 -33.52 9.59 16.65
C GLU A 165 -32.99 10.42 17.83
N ARG A 166 -32.13 9.80 18.67
CA ARG A 166 -31.47 10.47 19.80
C ARG A 166 -30.03 10.86 19.42
N ALA A 167 -29.52 11.88 20.09
CA ALA A 167 -28.10 12.23 19.92
C ALA A 167 -27.20 11.01 20.22
N PRO A 168 -26.23 10.67 19.37
CA PRO A 168 -25.32 9.52 19.57
C PRO A 168 -24.62 9.53 20.93
N LEU A 169 -24.26 10.73 21.44
CA LEU A 169 -23.72 10.90 22.80
C LEU A 169 -24.67 10.38 23.89
N SER A 170 -25.96 10.56 23.73
CA SER A 170 -26.95 10.06 24.68
C SER A 170 -27.03 8.54 24.68
N VAL A 171 -26.98 7.92 23.50
CA VAL A 171 -27.04 6.48 23.31
C VAL A 171 -25.82 5.80 23.93
N ILE A 172 -24.63 6.24 23.62
CA ILE A 172 -23.40 5.66 24.16
C ILE A 172 -23.24 5.90 25.67
N ASN A 173 -23.72 7.04 26.20
CA ASN A 173 -23.74 7.30 27.64
C ASN A 173 -24.72 6.41 28.40
N GLU A 174 -25.85 6.01 27.79
CA GLU A 174 -26.79 5.08 28.39
C GLU A 174 -26.16 3.69 28.52
N ALA A 175 -25.38 3.26 27.52
CA ALA A 175 -24.66 1.99 27.56
C ALA A 175 -23.57 1.97 28.63
N VAL A 176 -22.72 3.02 28.69
CA VAL A 176 -21.58 3.14 29.63
C VAL A 176 -21.32 4.60 29.94
N ALA A 177 -21.55 5.04 31.19
CA ALA A 177 -21.33 6.41 31.61
C ALA A 177 -20.13 6.63 32.55
N ASP A 178 -19.65 5.58 33.21
CA ASP A 178 -18.70 5.65 34.33
C ASP A 178 -17.22 5.55 33.87
N ARG A 179 -16.95 5.00 32.70
CA ARG A 179 -15.61 4.93 32.12
C ARG A 179 -15.59 5.37 30.65
N PRO A 180 -14.41 5.75 30.10
CA PRO A 180 -14.33 6.24 28.74
C PRO A 180 -14.55 5.12 27.72
N VAL A 181 -15.35 5.43 26.69
CA VAL A 181 -15.62 4.57 25.54
C VAL A 181 -15.24 5.33 24.27
N ILE A 182 -14.55 4.66 23.37
CA ILE A 182 -14.25 5.13 22.02
C ILE A 182 -14.45 3.98 21.04
N ILE A 183 -15.23 4.22 19.99
CA ILE A 183 -15.53 3.23 18.96
C ILE A 183 -15.13 3.81 17.61
N MET A 184 -14.18 3.15 16.94
CA MET A 184 -13.72 3.53 15.61
C MET A 184 -14.76 3.09 14.57
N GLU A 185 -15.07 3.96 13.67
CA GLU A 185 -15.90 3.70 12.51
C GLU A 185 -15.13 2.82 11.48
N GLN A 186 -15.85 2.09 10.60
CA GLN A 186 -15.26 1.11 9.67
C GLN A 186 -14.19 1.69 8.74
N THR A 187 -14.33 2.96 8.34
CA THR A 187 -13.34 3.64 7.48
C THR A 187 -12.16 4.22 8.25
N SER A 188 -12.19 4.16 9.60
CA SER A 188 -11.19 4.76 10.50
C SER A 188 -11.13 6.30 10.45
N HIS A 189 -12.14 6.96 9.90
CA HIS A 189 -12.20 8.42 9.73
C HIS A 189 -13.17 9.13 10.69
N SER A 190 -13.88 8.39 11.53
CA SER A 190 -14.63 8.97 12.65
C SER A 190 -14.59 8.08 13.87
N MET A 191 -14.84 8.69 15.02
CA MET A 191 -14.89 8.00 16.31
C MET A 191 -16.17 8.38 17.05
N TRP A 192 -16.87 7.39 17.59
CA TRP A 192 -17.99 7.59 18.49
C TRP A 192 -17.51 7.49 19.92
N VAL A 193 -17.73 8.55 20.71
CA VAL A 193 -17.21 8.67 22.09
C VAL A 193 -18.30 9.03 23.08
N ASN A 194 -18.14 8.56 24.32
CA ASN A 194 -19.03 8.93 25.41
C ASN A 194 -18.57 10.20 26.15
N GLY A 195 -19.41 10.72 27.04
CA GLY A 195 -19.11 11.91 27.82
C GLY A 195 -17.87 11.77 28.71
N LYS A 196 -17.54 10.56 29.17
CA LYS A 196 -16.35 10.31 29.97
C LYS A 196 -15.06 10.42 29.13
N ALA A 197 -15.09 9.94 27.90
CA ALA A 197 -13.99 10.09 26.95
C ALA A 197 -13.76 11.57 26.60
N LEU A 198 -14.83 12.33 26.30
CA LEU A 198 -14.76 13.78 26.08
C LEU A 198 -14.17 14.52 27.29
N GLN A 199 -14.61 14.19 28.49
CA GLN A 199 -14.10 14.78 29.73
C GLN A 199 -12.59 14.54 29.91
N LEU A 200 -12.13 13.29 29.73
CA LEU A 200 -10.72 12.96 29.90
C LEU A 200 -9.83 13.58 28.83
N SER A 201 -10.37 13.79 27.64
CA SER A 201 -9.68 14.47 26.54
C SER A 201 -9.71 16.00 26.66
N GLY A 202 -10.41 16.56 27.67
CA GLY A 202 -10.55 18.02 27.86
C GLY A 202 -11.45 18.67 26.81
N ILE A 203 -12.24 17.88 26.07
CA ILE A 203 -13.14 18.38 25.02
C ILE A 203 -14.46 18.82 25.65
N ASN A 204 -14.88 20.03 25.32
CA ASN A 204 -16.13 20.61 25.79
C ASN A 204 -16.78 21.47 24.69
N VAL A 205 -17.97 22.02 24.96
CA VAL A 205 -18.73 22.80 23.98
C VAL A 205 -17.97 24.00 23.39
N ASN A 206 -17.01 24.56 24.13
CA ASN A 206 -16.20 25.71 23.70
C ASN A 206 -14.86 25.27 23.03
N SER A 207 -14.58 23.98 22.94
CA SER A 207 -13.37 23.50 22.31
C SER A 207 -13.37 23.84 20.82
N GLN A 208 -12.26 24.39 20.34
CA GLN A 208 -12.05 24.63 18.90
C GLN A 208 -11.69 23.36 18.20
N ASP A 209 -12.18 23.18 16.98
CA ASP A 209 -11.87 22.04 16.15
C ASP A 209 -10.37 21.98 15.83
N PRO A 210 -9.76 20.80 15.90
CA PRO A 210 -8.35 20.64 15.60
C PRO A 210 -8.09 20.71 14.09
N ILE A 211 -6.84 20.96 13.71
CA ILE A 211 -6.42 20.89 12.29
C ILE A 211 -6.79 19.50 11.72
N GLY A 212 -7.53 19.49 10.62
CA GLY A 212 -7.95 18.27 9.95
C GLY A 212 -9.00 17.45 10.71
N GLY A 213 -9.78 18.04 11.60
CA GLY A 213 -10.85 17.34 12.30
C GLY A 213 -11.96 18.26 12.78
N VAL A 214 -13.11 17.70 13.13
CA VAL A 214 -14.29 18.41 13.65
C VAL A 214 -14.85 17.67 14.86
N TYR A 215 -15.19 18.39 15.89
CA TYR A 215 -16.01 17.88 17.00
C TYR A 215 -17.48 18.01 16.61
N GLY A 216 -18.15 16.87 16.39
CA GLY A 216 -19.56 16.85 16.02
C GLY A 216 -20.45 17.58 17.03
N ARG A 217 -21.43 18.33 16.53
CA ARG A 217 -22.38 19.12 17.31
C ARG A 217 -23.78 19.00 16.77
N ASP A 218 -24.73 18.96 17.67
CA ASP A 218 -26.14 19.05 17.32
C ASP A 218 -26.53 20.50 16.90
N VAL A 219 -27.75 20.65 16.40
CA VAL A 219 -28.31 21.95 15.98
C VAL A 219 -28.33 23.01 17.06
N SER A 220 -28.18 22.65 18.35
CA SER A 220 -28.07 23.57 19.48
C SER A 220 -26.60 23.92 19.82
N GLY A 221 -25.63 23.38 19.11
CA GLY A 221 -24.21 23.58 19.31
C GLY A 221 -23.60 22.69 20.40
N LYS A 222 -24.34 21.73 20.96
CA LYS A 222 -23.82 20.78 21.94
C LYS A 222 -23.10 19.64 21.23
N LEU A 223 -22.05 19.09 21.87
CA LEU A 223 -21.35 17.92 21.38
C LEU A 223 -22.32 16.73 21.24
N ASP A 224 -22.28 16.06 20.09
CA ASP A 224 -23.11 14.89 19.76
C ASP A 224 -22.41 13.54 19.99
N GLY A 225 -21.11 13.56 20.31
CA GLY A 225 -20.30 12.37 20.57
C GLY A 225 -19.61 11.80 19.33
N ILE A 226 -19.77 12.42 18.16
CA ILE A 226 -19.05 12.05 16.95
C ILE A 226 -17.81 12.94 16.81
N LEU A 227 -16.67 12.33 16.56
CA LEU A 227 -15.40 13.03 16.34
C LEU A 227 -14.89 12.68 14.95
N TYR A 228 -14.89 13.65 14.05
CA TYR A 228 -14.48 13.44 12.68
C TYR A 228 -12.96 13.56 12.51
N ASP A 229 -12.38 12.63 11.77
CA ASP A 229 -10.99 12.65 11.29
C ASP A 229 -9.98 12.87 12.44
N ASN A 230 -9.11 13.88 12.35
CA ASN A 230 -8.08 14.13 13.36
C ASN A 230 -8.63 14.43 14.76
N ALA A 231 -9.89 14.85 14.90
CA ALA A 231 -10.53 15.02 16.20
C ALA A 231 -10.66 13.68 16.94
N GLY A 232 -11.08 12.63 16.23
CA GLY A 232 -11.14 11.26 16.74
C GLY A 232 -9.75 10.68 17.01
N ASN A 233 -8.81 10.89 16.08
CA ASN A 233 -7.44 10.39 16.21
C ASN A 233 -6.73 10.90 17.48
N GLN A 234 -6.96 12.15 17.89
CA GLN A 234 -6.38 12.70 19.13
C GLN A 234 -6.90 11.97 20.38
N VAL A 235 -8.18 11.62 20.42
CA VAL A 235 -8.77 10.87 21.54
C VAL A 235 -8.31 9.41 21.52
N MET A 236 -8.21 8.82 20.33
CA MET A 236 -7.66 7.46 20.17
C MET A 236 -6.20 7.39 20.65
N GLU A 237 -5.37 8.41 20.36
CA GLU A 237 -3.99 8.49 20.89
C GLU A 237 -3.96 8.45 22.43
N LEU A 238 -4.91 9.11 23.07
CA LEU A 238 -5.01 9.10 24.52
C LEU A 238 -5.44 7.71 25.04
N ALA A 239 -6.42 7.09 24.40
CA ALA A 239 -6.89 5.76 24.74
C ALA A 239 -5.78 4.70 24.57
N MET A 240 -5.08 4.71 23.44
CA MET A 240 -4.00 3.77 23.12
C MET A 240 -2.83 3.84 24.10
N LYS A 241 -2.47 5.04 24.56
CA LYS A 241 -1.42 5.23 25.59
C LYS A 241 -1.76 4.61 26.94
N SER A 242 -3.04 4.34 27.21
CA SER A 242 -3.49 3.72 28.45
C SER A 242 -3.45 2.19 28.47
N LEU A 243 -3.24 1.58 27.30
CA LEU A 243 -3.24 0.12 27.15
C LEU A 243 -1.95 -0.49 27.70
N PRO A 244 -2.03 -1.40 28.67
CA PRO A 244 -0.87 -2.14 29.13
C PRO A 244 -0.42 -3.15 28.07
N ASN A 245 0.89 -3.28 27.87
CA ASN A 245 1.48 -4.28 26.98
C ASN A 245 1.06 -4.20 25.50
N ALA A 246 0.57 -3.04 25.01
CA ALA A 246 0.10 -2.89 23.63
C ALA A 246 1.18 -3.33 22.62
N GLN A 247 2.42 -2.88 22.75
CA GLN A 247 3.52 -3.27 21.85
C GLN A 247 3.78 -4.78 21.83
N GLN A 248 3.70 -5.46 22.99
CA GLN A 248 3.90 -6.91 23.06
C GLN A 248 2.75 -7.65 22.36
N GLN A 249 1.54 -7.17 22.53
CA GLN A 249 0.35 -7.75 21.89
C GLN A 249 0.39 -7.53 20.37
N ASP A 250 0.75 -6.32 19.92
CA ASP A 250 0.94 -6.00 18.51
C ASP A 250 2.05 -6.85 17.88
N HIS A 251 3.17 -7.06 18.59
CA HIS A 251 4.25 -7.94 18.17
C HIS A 251 3.77 -9.39 17.97
N SER A 252 3.04 -9.94 18.94
CA SER A 252 2.47 -11.29 18.81
C SER A 252 1.44 -11.36 17.69
N GLY A 253 0.58 -10.36 17.56
CA GLY A 253 -0.43 -10.29 16.49
C GLY A 253 0.17 -10.25 15.09
N LEU A 254 1.29 -9.55 14.89
CA LEU A 254 2.02 -9.54 13.61
C LEU A 254 2.55 -10.94 13.27
N ILE A 255 3.17 -11.62 14.22
CA ILE A 255 3.83 -12.91 13.99
C ILE A 255 2.82 -14.06 13.87
N GLU A 256 1.80 -14.08 14.73
CA GLU A 256 0.88 -15.21 14.85
C GLU A 256 -0.31 -15.12 13.89
N TYR A 257 -0.66 -13.92 13.44
CA TYR A 257 -1.84 -13.70 12.61
C TYR A 257 -1.54 -12.93 11.32
N THR A 258 -1.06 -11.68 11.41
CA THR A 258 -0.98 -10.77 10.26
C THR A 258 -0.09 -11.32 9.14
N MET A 259 1.18 -11.58 9.44
CA MET A 259 2.12 -12.05 8.41
C MET A 259 1.75 -13.42 7.84
N PRO A 260 1.32 -14.44 8.63
CA PRO A 260 0.83 -15.70 8.08
C PRO A 260 -0.36 -15.55 7.13
N GLU A 261 -1.35 -14.71 7.44
CA GLU A 261 -2.51 -14.52 6.57
C GLU A 261 -2.13 -13.77 5.27
N LEU A 262 -1.22 -12.79 5.33
CA LEU A 262 -0.69 -12.12 4.15
C LEU A 262 0.12 -13.08 3.26
N ASN A 263 0.99 -13.90 3.84
CA ASN A 263 1.72 -14.92 3.09
C ASN A 263 0.79 -15.95 2.42
N LYS A 264 -0.29 -16.35 3.09
CA LYS A 264 -1.34 -17.22 2.55
C LYS A 264 -2.07 -16.60 1.35
N ALA A 265 -2.12 -15.27 1.27
CA ALA A 265 -2.65 -14.55 0.12
C ALA A 265 -1.62 -14.33 -1.00
N GLY A 266 -0.37 -14.78 -0.84
CA GLY A 266 0.70 -14.61 -1.81
C GLY A 266 1.41 -13.25 -1.74
N ILE A 267 1.16 -12.48 -0.69
CA ILE A 267 1.81 -11.18 -0.47
C ILE A 267 3.20 -11.43 0.11
N THR A 268 4.21 -10.82 -0.51
CA THR A 268 5.62 -10.90 -0.10
C THR A 268 6.20 -9.57 0.34
N SER A 269 5.55 -8.47 -0.02
CA SER A 269 6.00 -7.12 0.34
C SER A 269 4.82 -6.24 0.72
N ILE A 270 4.99 -5.40 1.73
CA ILE A 270 3.96 -4.47 2.20
C ILE A 270 4.53 -3.07 2.47
N SER A 271 3.67 -2.06 2.36
CA SER A 271 3.89 -0.77 3.00
C SER A 271 2.87 -0.57 4.12
N ASP A 272 3.36 -0.53 5.39
CA ASP A 272 2.55 -0.05 6.50
C ASP A 272 2.33 1.45 6.31
N ALA A 273 1.16 1.79 5.82
CA ALA A 273 0.87 3.11 5.30
C ALA A 273 0.59 4.16 6.40
N ARG A 274 0.49 3.76 7.67
CA ARG A 274 0.17 4.64 8.79
C ARG A 274 0.87 4.19 10.07
N THR A 275 2.21 4.13 10.03
CA THR A 275 3.02 3.76 11.19
C THR A 275 2.99 4.88 12.24
N TYR A 276 2.22 4.70 13.31
CA TYR A 276 2.14 5.64 14.43
C TYR A 276 3.36 5.51 15.35
N TRP A 277 4.46 6.18 14.99
CA TRP A 277 5.71 6.12 15.75
C TRP A 277 5.62 6.65 17.19
N GLN A 278 4.60 7.47 17.53
CA GLN A 278 4.32 7.86 18.92
C GLN A 278 3.58 6.80 19.74
N ARG A 279 3.03 5.75 19.09
CA ARG A 279 2.35 4.61 19.74
C ARG A 279 3.26 3.40 19.92
N GLY A 280 4.51 3.45 19.43
CA GLY A 280 5.44 2.32 19.47
C GLY A 280 5.34 1.37 18.30
N HIS A 281 4.61 1.71 17.23
CA HIS A 281 4.50 0.86 16.03
C HIS A 281 5.86 0.62 15.35
N LEU A 282 6.73 1.65 15.30
CA LEU A 282 8.08 1.51 14.77
C LEU A 282 8.89 0.50 15.58
N GLU A 283 8.88 0.64 16.90
CA GLU A 283 9.60 -0.23 17.81
C GLU A 283 9.09 -1.67 17.75
N THR A 284 7.78 -1.85 17.54
CA THR A 284 7.17 -3.18 17.34
C THR A 284 7.74 -3.86 16.10
N TRP A 285 7.74 -3.18 14.94
CA TRP A 285 8.33 -3.71 13.71
C TRP A 285 9.82 -4.01 13.84
N GLN A 286 10.59 -3.11 14.49
CA GLN A 286 12.01 -3.32 14.74
C GLN A 286 12.26 -4.52 15.67
N GLN A 287 11.36 -4.79 16.62
CA GLN A 287 11.47 -5.98 17.46
C GLN A 287 11.19 -7.26 16.67
N VAL A 288 10.19 -7.27 15.77
CA VAL A 288 9.93 -8.42 14.89
C VAL A 288 11.14 -8.73 14.00
N GLU A 289 11.79 -7.70 13.44
CA GLU A 289 13.02 -7.86 12.66
C GLU A 289 14.17 -8.41 13.50
N LYS A 290 14.39 -7.83 14.68
CA LYS A 290 15.45 -8.26 15.62
C LYS A 290 15.29 -9.71 16.06
N ASP A 291 14.05 -10.19 16.16
CA ASP A 291 13.72 -11.57 16.51
C ASP A 291 13.85 -12.54 15.33
N ASP A 292 14.26 -12.05 14.14
CA ASP A 292 14.36 -12.81 12.90
C ASP A 292 13.02 -13.49 12.52
N LYS A 293 11.92 -12.74 12.64
CA LYS A 293 10.55 -13.24 12.42
C LYS A 293 9.87 -12.64 11.19
N LEU A 294 10.51 -11.71 10.48
CA LEU A 294 9.91 -11.14 9.28
C LEU A 294 9.78 -12.19 8.18
N THR A 295 8.56 -12.38 7.71
CA THR A 295 8.22 -13.22 6.53
C THR A 295 7.70 -12.37 5.37
N LEU A 296 7.93 -11.07 5.42
CA LEU A 296 7.55 -10.05 4.43
C LEU A 296 8.67 -9.02 4.33
N ARG A 297 8.79 -8.37 3.16
CA ARG A 297 9.50 -7.09 3.05
C ARG A 297 8.56 -5.98 3.47
N VAL A 298 9.01 -5.13 4.38
CA VAL A 298 8.19 -4.08 5.00
C VAL A 298 8.80 -2.72 4.76
N SER A 299 8.03 -1.79 4.22
CA SER A 299 8.36 -0.36 4.16
C SER A 299 7.41 0.41 5.07
N LEU A 300 7.95 1.16 6.04
CA LEU A 300 7.14 1.92 6.98
C LEU A 300 6.90 3.35 6.49
N GLY A 301 5.64 3.73 6.43
CA GLY A 301 5.16 5.09 6.21
C GLY A 301 4.89 5.79 7.54
N LEU A 302 5.89 6.52 8.05
CA LEU A 302 5.78 7.25 9.33
C LEU A 302 4.67 8.29 9.26
N TRP A 303 3.74 8.24 10.21
CA TRP A 303 2.62 9.17 10.26
C TRP A 303 3.07 10.62 10.50
N ALA A 304 2.66 11.53 9.63
CA ALA A 304 2.82 12.97 9.83
C ALA A 304 1.64 13.51 10.65
N TYR A 305 1.86 13.76 11.93
CA TYR A 305 0.83 14.26 12.85
C TYR A 305 0.43 15.71 12.50
N PRO A 306 -0.84 15.98 12.13
CA PRO A 306 -1.27 17.32 11.69
C PRO A 306 -1.10 18.40 12.74
N GLY A 307 -1.32 18.06 14.01
CA GLY A 307 -1.24 19.00 15.14
C GLY A 307 0.18 19.23 15.69
N MET A 308 1.19 18.51 15.19
CA MET A 308 2.55 18.61 15.73
C MET A 308 3.29 19.82 15.16
N ASN A 309 4.22 20.40 15.93
CA ASN A 309 5.12 21.45 15.44
C ASN A 309 6.01 20.89 14.33
N ASP A 310 6.03 21.56 13.18
CA ASP A 310 6.71 21.10 11.96
C ASP A 310 8.21 20.88 12.12
N GLU A 311 8.92 21.82 12.79
CA GLU A 311 10.39 21.72 12.92
C GLU A 311 10.77 20.52 13.78
N ARG A 312 10.06 20.32 14.88
CA ARG A 312 10.25 19.15 15.75
C ARG A 312 9.91 17.87 15.01
N GLN A 313 8.79 17.81 14.30
CA GLN A 313 8.36 16.62 13.57
C GLN A 313 9.33 16.27 12.44
N ILE A 314 9.73 17.24 11.62
CA ILE A 314 10.71 17.06 10.54
C ILE A 314 12.05 16.54 11.11
N SER A 315 12.52 17.12 12.22
CA SER A 315 13.76 16.66 12.87
C SER A 315 13.65 15.22 13.34
N THR A 316 12.54 14.84 13.97
CA THR A 316 12.28 13.47 14.42
C THR A 316 12.22 12.51 13.23
N LEU A 317 11.41 12.80 12.21
CA LEU A 317 11.29 11.95 11.02
C LEU A 317 12.66 11.68 10.38
N LYS A 318 13.50 12.71 10.23
CA LYS A 318 14.86 12.55 9.71
C LYS A 318 15.71 11.57 10.54
N SER A 319 15.57 11.61 11.86
CA SER A 319 16.33 10.72 12.76
C SER A 319 15.87 9.26 12.72
N LEU A 320 14.63 9.02 12.27
CA LEU A 320 14.04 7.68 12.16
C LEU A 320 14.27 7.03 10.79
N TYR A 321 14.81 7.76 9.81
CA TYR A 321 15.03 7.22 8.47
C TYR A 321 16.00 6.03 8.48
N GLN A 322 15.58 4.90 7.87
CA GLN A 322 16.39 3.70 7.68
C GLN A 322 16.11 3.08 6.31
N ASN A 323 17.16 2.80 5.56
CA ASN A 323 17.05 2.22 4.22
C ASN A 323 18.23 1.31 3.90
N ASP A 324 18.49 0.32 4.77
CA ASP A 324 19.50 -0.72 4.51
C ASP A 324 18.98 -1.66 3.40
N PRO A 325 19.67 -1.80 2.26
CA PRO A 325 19.25 -2.70 1.20
C PRO A 325 19.25 -4.18 1.59
N GLN A 326 19.96 -4.56 2.66
CA GLN A 326 20.02 -5.94 3.18
C GLN A 326 18.87 -6.26 4.14
N SER A 327 18.26 -5.25 4.76
CA SER A 327 17.16 -5.41 5.71
C SER A 327 15.83 -5.65 4.99
N LEU A 328 15.00 -6.53 5.56
CA LEU A 328 13.60 -6.69 5.15
C LEU A 328 12.73 -5.52 5.62
N LEU A 329 13.15 -4.81 6.67
CA LEU A 329 12.44 -3.65 7.21
C LEU A 329 13.10 -2.35 6.76
N LYS A 330 12.32 -1.42 6.23
CA LYS A 330 12.75 -0.09 5.84
C LYS A 330 11.85 0.97 6.44
N VAL A 331 12.45 2.09 6.86
CA VAL A 331 11.74 3.28 7.35
C VAL A 331 12.05 4.41 6.38
N ASN A 332 11.41 4.37 5.21
CA ASN A 332 11.77 5.22 4.07
C ASN A 332 10.59 5.97 3.46
N GLN A 333 9.42 5.91 4.10
CA GLN A 333 8.23 6.62 3.65
C GLN A 333 7.64 7.47 4.77
N VAL A 334 6.92 8.54 4.39
CA VAL A 334 6.11 9.35 5.30
C VAL A 334 4.68 9.37 4.80
N LYS A 335 3.73 9.08 5.66
CA LYS A 335 2.29 9.15 5.38
C LYS A 335 1.76 10.53 5.72
N PHE A 336 1.16 11.17 4.73
CA PHE A 336 0.39 12.41 4.86
C PHE A 336 -1.07 12.20 4.53
N TYR A 337 -1.93 12.96 5.17
CA TYR A 337 -3.31 13.16 4.71
C TYR A 337 -3.42 14.60 4.18
N MET A 338 -3.89 14.74 2.95
CA MET A 338 -4.34 16.05 2.48
C MET A 338 -5.71 16.36 3.03
N ASP A 339 -6.57 15.37 3.02
CA ASP A 339 -7.99 15.52 3.32
C ASP A 339 -8.58 14.32 4.07
N GLY A 340 -9.89 14.32 4.29
CA GLY A 340 -10.66 13.21 4.83
C GLY A 340 -11.31 12.36 3.74
N ILE A 341 -12.57 11.89 3.96
CA ILE A 341 -13.27 10.96 3.07
C ILE A 341 -14.64 11.50 2.61
N LEU A 342 -15.17 10.91 1.52
CA LEU A 342 -16.45 11.36 0.93
C LEU A 342 -17.63 11.15 1.88
N VAL A 343 -17.78 9.96 2.47
CA VAL A 343 -18.93 9.63 3.30
C VAL A 343 -19.07 10.51 4.55
N ASN A 344 -17.96 11.00 5.09
CA ASN A 344 -17.95 11.95 6.20
C ASN A 344 -18.08 13.41 5.76
N THR A 345 -18.18 13.67 4.45
CA THR A 345 -18.11 15.01 3.84
C THR A 345 -16.87 15.81 4.22
N THR A 346 -15.75 15.09 4.46
CA THR A 346 -14.46 15.66 4.90
C THR A 346 -13.38 15.62 3.82
N ALA A 347 -13.57 14.89 2.71
CA ALA A 347 -12.66 14.97 1.56
C ALA A 347 -12.64 16.38 0.97
N ALA A 348 -11.46 16.89 0.62
CA ALA A 348 -11.32 18.27 0.15
C ALA A 348 -11.74 18.43 -1.32
N MET A 349 -12.86 19.13 -1.54
CA MET A 349 -13.50 19.33 -2.84
C MET A 349 -13.35 20.76 -3.35
N HIS A 350 -13.25 20.95 -4.67
CA HIS A 350 -13.33 22.27 -5.28
C HIS A 350 -14.72 22.88 -5.15
N GLU A 351 -15.76 22.09 -5.38
CA GLU A 351 -17.14 22.50 -5.19
C GLU A 351 -17.71 21.97 -3.85
N PRO A 352 -18.65 22.70 -3.23
CA PRO A 352 -19.26 22.24 -2.00
C PRO A 352 -19.94 20.88 -2.11
N TYR A 353 -20.05 20.19 -0.99
CA TYR A 353 -20.92 19.01 -0.87
C TYR A 353 -22.39 19.41 -0.99
N ASP A 354 -23.19 18.55 -1.62
CA ASP A 354 -24.64 18.71 -1.69
C ASP A 354 -25.31 18.36 -0.35
N THR A 355 -24.74 17.38 0.38
CA THR A 355 -25.09 17.08 1.78
C THR A 355 -23.98 17.57 2.72
N ASN A 356 -24.36 18.18 3.85
CA ASN A 356 -23.43 18.80 4.78
C ASN A 356 -23.59 18.20 6.18
N TRP A 357 -22.91 17.10 6.46
CA TRP A 357 -22.93 16.45 7.79
C TRP A 357 -22.29 17.31 8.89
N LEU A 358 -21.33 18.17 8.51
CA LEU A 358 -20.51 18.94 9.47
C LEU A 358 -21.13 20.29 9.86
N ASP A 359 -22.28 20.67 9.28
CA ASP A 359 -22.90 21.98 9.44
C ASP A 359 -21.95 23.18 9.16
N LEU A 360 -20.97 22.96 8.26
CA LEU A 360 -20.04 24.00 7.84
C LEU A 360 -20.64 24.80 6.66
N TYR A 361 -20.50 26.14 6.72
CA TYR A 361 -20.94 27.00 5.62
C TYR A 361 -20.23 26.62 4.30
N GLN A 362 -20.99 26.23 3.27
CA GLN A 362 -20.47 25.76 1.99
C GLN A 362 -19.37 24.69 2.19
N ASN A 363 -19.69 23.64 2.92
CA ASN A 363 -18.72 22.58 3.22
C ASN A 363 -17.98 22.09 1.96
N LYS A 364 -16.68 22.28 1.92
CA LYS A 364 -15.75 21.81 0.88
C LYS A 364 -14.74 20.80 1.45
N GLY A 365 -15.06 20.15 2.56
CA GLY A 365 -14.18 19.23 3.26
C GLY A 365 -13.08 19.91 4.06
N LEU A 366 -12.17 19.11 4.57
CA LEU A 366 -11.13 19.50 5.51
C LEU A 366 -9.74 19.32 4.88
N ASN A 367 -8.78 20.17 5.26
CA ASN A 367 -7.37 19.95 4.97
C ASN A 367 -6.63 19.56 6.27
N TYR A 368 -5.90 18.44 6.25
CA TYR A 368 -4.94 18.08 7.29
C TYR A 368 -3.63 18.85 7.12
N PHE A 369 -3.19 18.95 5.88
CA PHE A 369 -2.04 19.76 5.50
C PHE A 369 -2.45 20.74 4.40
N THR A 370 -2.04 21.99 4.52
CA THR A 370 -2.13 22.92 3.41
C THR A 370 -1.06 22.61 2.38
N GLN A 371 -1.28 23.01 1.12
CA GLN A 371 -0.28 22.87 0.05
C GLN A 371 1.10 23.40 0.50
N SER A 372 1.17 24.63 1.05
CA SER A 372 2.43 25.24 1.47
C SER A 372 3.12 24.48 2.62
N ARG A 373 2.36 23.88 3.51
CA ARG A 373 2.90 23.06 4.59
C ARG A 373 3.46 21.74 4.04
N LEU A 374 2.78 21.09 3.08
CA LEU A 374 3.30 19.91 2.40
C LEU A 374 4.58 20.23 1.62
N GLU A 375 4.66 21.39 0.90
CA GLU A 375 5.88 21.84 0.25
C GLU A 375 7.08 21.94 1.21
N LYS A 376 6.86 22.43 2.45
CA LYS A 376 7.89 22.50 3.49
C LYS A 376 8.43 21.10 3.84
N TYR A 377 7.53 20.12 4.01
CA TYR A 377 7.92 18.73 4.32
C TYR A 377 8.65 18.06 3.15
N ILE A 378 8.18 18.22 1.91
CA ILE A 378 8.85 17.69 0.72
C ILE A 378 10.29 18.21 0.66
N LYS A 379 10.49 19.54 0.72
CA LYS A 379 11.83 20.17 0.67
C LYS A 379 12.76 19.65 1.78
N ALA A 380 12.21 19.38 2.96
CA ALA A 380 13.00 18.97 4.11
C ALA A 380 13.35 17.48 4.11
N LEU A 381 12.44 16.60 3.69
CA LEU A 381 12.53 15.14 3.89
C LEU A 381 12.96 14.38 2.63
N GLU A 382 12.64 14.86 1.42
CA GLU A 382 13.10 14.24 0.17
C GLU A 382 14.62 14.16 0.10
N ALA A 383 15.33 15.20 0.60
CA ALA A 383 16.79 15.19 0.67
C ALA A 383 17.38 14.13 1.61
N THR A 384 16.59 13.61 2.54
CA THR A 384 16.97 12.47 3.42
C THR A 384 16.78 11.12 2.72
N GLY A 385 15.93 11.07 1.69
CA GLY A 385 15.60 9.86 0.94
C GLY A 385 14.17 9.36 1.13
N PHE A 386 13.34 10.10 1.86
CA PHE A 386 11.93 9.74 2.05
C PHE A 386 11.12 9.90 0.77
N ASP A 387 10.28 8.92 0.48
CA ASP A 387 9.14 9.02 -0.41
C ASP A 387 7.87 9.32 0.39
N PHE A 388 6.89 9.98 -0.23
CA PHE A 388 5.65 10.31 0.45
C PHE A 388 4.50 9.45 -0.06
N ASN A 389 3.73 8.92 0.89
CA ASN A 389 2.45 8.29 0.67
C ASN A 389 1.37 9.29 1.12
N ILE A 390 0.66 9.86 0.16
CA ILE A 390 -0.25 10.99 0.38
C ILE A 390 -1.68 10.52 0.18
N HIS A 391 -2.48 10.52 1.26
CA HIS A 391 -3.92 10.32 1.17
C HIS A 391 -4.55 11.52 0.45
N GLY A 392 -5.28 11.26 -0.61
CA GLY A 392 -6.01 12.25 -1.39
C GLY A 392 -7.25 11.63 -2.01
N ILE A 393 -8.40 12.02 -1.52
CA ILE A 393 -9.72 11.53 -1.95
C ILE A 393 -10.45 12.56 -2.80
N GLY A 394 -10.52 13.81 -2.33
CA GLY A 394 -11.19 14.89 -3.03
C GLY A 394 -10.31 15.56 -4.08
N ASP A 395 -10.95 16.06 -5.13
CA ASP A 395 -10.28 16.68 -6.28
C ASP A 395 -9.41 17.88 -5.90
N ARG A 396 -9.79 18.68 -4.90
CA ARG A 396 -8.97 19.78 -4.39
C ARG A 396 -7.77 19.27 -3.60
N GLY A 397 -7.94 18.25 -2.75
CA GLY A 397 -6.86 17.66 -1.97
C GLY A 397 -5.78 17.08 -2.87
N ILE A 398 -6.17 16.34 -3.91
CA ILE A 398 -5.27 15.78 -4.93
C ILE A 398 -4.55 16.88 -5.71
N HIS A 399 -5.29 17.90 -6.17
CA HIS A 399 -4.74 19.03 -6.91
C HIS A 399 -3.68 19.78 -6.09
N GLU A 400 -3.96 20.07 -4.81
CA GLU A 400 -3.03 20.73 -3.88
C GLU A 400 -1.79 19.88 -3.61
N ALA A 401 -1.93 18.55 -3.51
CA ALA A 401 -0.80 17.63 -3.37
C ALA A 401 0.11 17.66 -4.61
N LEU A 402 -0.47 17.57 -5.81
CA LEU A 402 0.28 17.69 -7.06
C LEU A 402 0.98 19.04 -7.19
N ASN A 403 0.33 20.15 -6.81
CA ASN A 403 0.95 21.48 -6.77
C ASN A 403 2.14 21.53 -5.81
N ALA A 404 2.00 20.93 -4.63
CA ALA A 404 3.08 20.90 -3.65
C ALA A 404 4.29 20.11 -4.18
N ILE A 405 4.05 18.97 -4.82
CA ILE A 405 5.11 18.17 -5.44
C ILE A 405 5.77 18.94 -6.58
N GLU A 406 5.00 19.56 -7.49
CA GLU A 406 5.52 20.33 -8.63
C GLU A 406 6.43 21.47 -8.18
N ARG A 407 6.13 22.12 -7.05
CA ARG A 407 6.89 23.27 -6.53
C ARG A 407 8.08 22.91 -5.64
N ALA A 408 8.04 21.72 -5.03
CA ALA A 408 8.96 21.38 -3.95
C ALA A 408 9.88 20.21 -4.25
N SER A 409 9.41 19.21 -5.00
CA SER A 409 10.18 18.00 -5.32
C SER A 409 11.29 18.29 -6.32
N LYS A 410 12.40 17.55 -6.18
CA LYS A 410 13.52 17.55 -7.13
C LYS A 410 13.41 16.48 -8.21
N GLY A 411 12.31 15.73 -8.23
CA GLY A 411 12.03 14.69 -9.22
C GLY A 411 12.74 13.34 -9.00
N ASN A 412 13.47 13.16 -7.91
CA ASN A 412 14.16 11.90 -7.58
C ASN A 412 13.33 11.00 -6.64
N ALA A 413 12.26 11.54 -6.08
CA ALA A 413 11.35 10.81 -5.21
C ALA A 413 10.31 10.02 -6.00
N ARG A 414 9.75 9.02 -5.34
CA ARG A 414 8.64 8.20 -5.84
C ARG A 414 7.41 8.46 -4.98
N HIS A 415 7.02 9.74 -4.96
CA HIS A 415 5.82 10.14 -4.24
C HIS A 415 4.59 9.47 -4.85
N ARG A 416 3.65 9.06 -4.03
CA ARG A 416 2.36 8.54 -4.49
C ARG A 416 1.21 9.26 -3.82
N ILE A 417 0.11 9.41 -4.58
CA ILE A 417 -1.18 9.82 -4.05
C ILE A 417 -2.08 8.61 -4.09
N THR A 418 -2.70 8.31 -2.96
CA THR A 418 -3.49 7.11 -2.75
C THR A 418 -4.97 7.44 -2.59
N HIS A 419 -5.83 6.46 -2.81
CA HIS A 419 -7.29 6.48 -2.89
C HIS A 419 -7.81 7.03 -4.22
N LEU A 420 -7.59 8.30 -4.55
CA LEU A 420 -7.90 8.89 -5.85
C LEU A 420 -9.39 8.72 -6.23
N GLU A 421 -10.31 8.95 -5.27
CA GLU A 421 -11.74 8.71 -5.55
C GLU A 421 -12.30 9.74 -6.52
N VAL A 422 -12.15 11.03 -6.24
CA VAL A 422 -12.56 12.11 -7.14
C VAL A 422 -11.32 12.79 -7.69
N VAL A 423 -11.02 12.61 -8.97
CA VAL A 423 -9.85 13.21 -9.61
C VAL A 423 -10.30 14.11 -10.75
N ASN A 424 -9.89 15.36 -10.74
CA ASN A 424 -10.13 16.27 -11.84
C ASN A 424 -9.37 15.79 -13.09
N SER A 425 -10.04 15.74 -14.23
CA SER A 425 -9.44 15.28 -15.49
C SER A 425 -8.24 16.13 -15.94
N GLU A 426 -8.16 17.39 -15.53
CA GLU A 426 -7.00 18.27 -15.77
C GLU A 426 -5.73 17.77 -15.05
N ASP A 427 -5.87 17.00 -13.99
CA ASP A 427 -4.75 16.49 -13.20
C ASP A 427 -4.23 15.13 -13.70
N TYR A 428 -4.96 14.39 -14.56
CA TYR A 428 -4.54 13.04 -14.99
C TYR A 428 -3.12 12.99 -15.55
N THR A 429 -2.77 13.92 -16.48
CA THR A 429 -1.44 13.94 -17.11
C THR A 429 -0.34 14.45 -16.18
N ARG A 430 -0.70 15.06 -15.05
CA ARG A 430 0.27 15.57 -14.08
C ARG A 430 0.95 14.44 -13.31
N PHE A 431 0.29 13.28 -13.15
CA PHE A 431 0.90 12.13 -12.50
C PHE A 431 2.15 11.66 -13.26
N GLU A 432 2.04 11.47 -14.59
CA GLU A 432 3.21 11.14 -15.42
C GLU A 432 4.26 12.26 -15.39
N LYS A 433 3.84 13.50 -15.69
CA LYS A 433 4.74 14.67 -15.81
C LYS A 433 5.58 14.88 -14.54
N LEU A 434 5.00 14.63 -13.36
CA LEU A 434 5.64 14.84 -12.05
C LEU A 434 6.25 13.56 -11.47
N ASN A 435 6.18 12.44 -12.20
CA ASN A 435 6.57 11.11 -11.72
C ASN A 435 5.89 10.75 -10.40
N VAL A 436 4.60 11.08 -10.26
CA VAL A 436 3.77 10.72 -9.12
C VAL A 436 3.04 9.42 -9.41
N ILE A 437 3.13 8.49 -8.48
CA ILE A 437 2.47 7.18 -8.58
C ILE A 437 0.99 7.36 -8.20
N ALA A 438 0.10 6.83 -9.04
CA ALA A 438 -1.32 6.74 -8.75
C ALA A 438 -1.58 5.41 -8.04
N ASP A 439 -1.99 5.44 -6.78
CA ASP A 439 -2.28 4.25 -5.98
C ASP A 439 -3.78 4.18 -5.68
N ALA A 440 -4.42 3.05 -5.99
CA ALA A 440 -5.86 2.90 -5.86
C ALA A 440 -6.24 1.60 -5.15
N GLN A 441 -7.26 1.69 -4.30
CA GLN A 441 -7.86 0.54 -3.64
C GLN A 441 -9.14 0.15 -4.39
N VAL A 442 -9.10 -1.00 -5.05
CA VAL A 442 -10.23 -1.48 -5.87
C VAL A 442 -10.84 -2.77 -5.31
N ALA A 443 -10.38 -3.22 -4.15
CA ALA A 443 -10.90 -4.39 -3.47
C ALA A 443 -12.10 -4.07 -2.54
N GLY A 444 -12.26 -2.81 -2.12
CA GLY A 444 -13.35 -2.37 -1.26
C GLY A 444 -14.67 -2.20 -2.00
N GLU A 445 -15.79 -2.47 -1.32
CA GLU A 445 -17.13 -2.31 -1.89
C GLU A 445 -17.43 -0.87 -2.28
N PHE A 446 -17.01 0.10 -1.46
CA PHE A 446 -17.20 1.53 -1.71
C PHE A 446 -16.56 2.03 -3.00
N THR A 447 -15.61 1.29 -3.57
CA THR A 447 -14.97 1.61 -4.86
C THR A 447 -15.61 0.86 -6.04
N ASP A 448 -16.58 -0.02 -5.80
CA ASP A 448 -17.31 -0.74 -6.87
C ASP A 448 -18.22 0.24 -7.61
N PRO A 449 -18.20 0.26 -8.97
CA PRO A 449 -19.09 1.11 -9.76
C PRO A 449 -20.58 0.97 -9.46
N ASN A 450 -21.02 -0.16 -8.93
CA ASN A 450 -22.39 -0.37 -8.51
C ASN A 450 -22.80 0.48 -7.29
N HIS A 451 -21.84 0.89 -6.47
CA HIS A 451 -22.03 1.75 -5.30
C HIS A 451 -21.78 3.24 -5.57
N TRP A 452 -21.33 3.62 -6.77
CA TRP A 452 -21.15 5.04 -7.09
C TRP A 452 -22.45 5.86 -6.97
N PRO A 453 -23.65 5.32 -7.31
CA PRO A 453 -24.90 6.05 -7.07
C PRO A 453 -25.13 6.46 -5.62
N ASP A 454 -24.55 5.74 -4.63
CA ASP A 454 -24.69 6.04 -3.21
C ASP A 454 -23.97 7.35 -2.81
N THR A 455 -23.02 7.79 -3.63
CA THR A 455 -22.32 9.07 -3.44
C THR A 455 -23.05 10.26 -4.08
N ILE A 456 -24.07 10.03 -4.92
CA ILE A 456 -24.84 11.10 -5.61
C ILE A 456 -25.42 12.11 -4.61
N PRO A 457 -26.03 11.72 -3.48
CA PRO A 457 -26.54 12.67 -2.50
C PRO A 457 -25.46 13.57 -1.89
N LEU A 458 -24.19 13.11 -1.88
CA LEU A 458 -23.07 13.83 -1.26
C LEU A 458 -22.44 14.84 -2.22
N ILE A 459 -22.23 14.45 -3.50
CA ILE A 459 -21.40 15.20 -4.45
C ILE A 459 -22.10 15.45 -5.81
N GLY A 460 -23.35 15.05 -5.96
CA GLY A 460 -24.10 15.17 -7.22
C GLY A 460 -23.72 14.13 -8.27
N SER A 461 -24.62 13.97 -9.26
CA SER A 461 -24.51 12.89 -10.26
C SER A 461 -23.30 13.00 -11.19
N GLU A 462 -22.83 14.21 -11.50
CA GLU A 462 -21.69 14.43 -12.40
C GLU A 462 -20.39 13.94 -11.77
N ARG A 463 -20.12 14.34 -10.52
CA ARG A 463 -18.90 13.94 -9.79
C ARG A 463 -18.92 12.47 -9.37
N ALA A 464 -20.10 11.92 -9.09
CA ALA A 464 -20.27 10.51 -8.72
C ALA A 464 -20.04 9.53 -9.90
N GLN A 465 -20.03 10.02 -11.14
CA GLN A 465 -19.73 9.19 -12.31
C GLN A 465 -18.21 9.12 -12.55
N GLY A 466 -17.62 7.95 -12.41
CA GLY A 466 -16.21 7.76 -12.73
C GLY A 466 -15.27 7.92 -11.56
N LEU A 467 -15.73 7.59 -10.37
CA LEU A 467 -14.86 7.50 -9.18
C LEU A 467 -13.73 6.49 -9.39
N VAL A 468 -12.59 6.76 -8.76
CA VAL A 468 -11.38 5.95 -8.84
C VAL A 468 -10.97 5.67 -10.29
N PRO A 469 -10.57 6.71 -11.07
CA PRO A 469 -10.44 6.67 -12.52
C PRO A 469 -9.14 5.98 -12.99
N ILE A 470 -8.89 4.73 -12.57
CA ILE A 470 -7.63 4.00 -12.81
C ILE A 470 -7.30 3.84 -14.29
N LYS A 471 -8.33 3.61 -15.15
CA LYS A 471 -8.11 3.51 -16.60
C LYS A 471 -7.69 4.85 -17.20
N ASN A 472 -8.33 5.94 -16.76
CA ASN A 472 -8.01 7.28 -17.27
C ASN A 472 -6.60 7.70 -16.85
N LEU A 473 -6.23 7.47 -15.59
CA LEU A 473 -4.89 7.74 -15.08
C LEU A 473 -3.83 6.92 -15.82
N LEU A 474 -4.05 5.62 -15.99
CA LEU A 474 -3.15 4.74 -16.76
C LEU A 474 -3.04 5.19 -18.21
N SER A 475 -4.17 5.56 -18.85
CA SER A 475 -4.18 6.07 -20.24
C SER A 475 -3.49 7.40 -20.39
N ALA A 476 -3.39 8.19 -19.32
CA ALA A 476 -2.66 9.46 -19.25
C ALA A 476 -1.15 9.27 -18.92
N GLY A 477 -0.66 8.02 -18.85
CA GLY A 477 0.74 7.68 -18.62
C GLY A 477 1.16 7.53 -17.16
N ALA A 478 0.24 7.62 -16.21
CA ALA A 478 0.56 7.44 -14.79
C ALA A 478 1.05 6.02 -14.49
N THR A 479 2.07 5.89 -13.65
CA THR A 479 2.42 4.61 -13.03
C THR A 479 1.32 4.27 -12.03
N LEU A 480 0.56 3.19 -12.30
CA LEU A 480 -0.52 2.73 -11.44
C LEU A 480 -0.01 1.66 -10.48
N THR A 481 -0.37 1.76 -9.20
CA THR A 481 -0.30 0.68 -8.21
C THR A 481 -1.71 0.35 -7.71
N LEU A 482 -1.90 -0.89 -7.29
CA LEU A 482 -3.10 -1.34 -6.60
C LEU A 482 -2.72 -1.82 -5.21
N SER A 483 -3.57 -1.53 -4.24
CA SER A 483 -3.35 -1.86 -2.83
C SER A 483 -4.68 -2.13 -2.12
N SER A 484 -4.65 -2.58 -0.89
CA SER A 484 -5.85 -3.03 -0.19
C SER A 484 -6.48 -1.99 0.72
N ASP A 485 -5.68 -1.15 1.34
CA ASP A 485 -6.10 -0.36 2.51
C ASP A 485 -6.66 -1.25 3.63
N TRP A 486 -6.09 -2.46 3.78
CA TRP A 486 -6.48 -3.34 4.87
C TRP A 486 -6.13 -2.66 6.22
N ASN A 487 -7.03 -2.54 7.16
CA ASN A 487 -8.25 -3.30 7.48
C ASN A 487 -9.57 -2.68 6.93
N VAL A 488 -9.52 -1.54 6.25
CA VAL A 488 -10.74 -0.91 5.69
C VAL A 488 -11.38 -1.81 4.64
N SER A 489 -10.57 -2.49 3.80
CA SER A 489 -11.06 -3.48 2.86
C SER A 489 -10.27 -4.80 2.93
N THR A 490 -10.61 -5.77 2.09
CA THR A 490 -9.92 -7.05 2.06
C THR A 490 -8.51 -6.94 1.47
N PHE A 491 -7.52 -7.58 2.12
CA PHE A 491 -6.16 -7.70 1.57
C PHE A 491 -6.03 -8.74 0.45
N ASN A 492 -7.10 -9.47 0.10
CA ASN A 492 -7.02 -10.51 -0.92
C ASN A 492 -6.75 -9.90 -2.31
N PRO A 493 -5.55 -10.07 -2.91
CA PRO A 493 -5.20 -9.44 -4.19
C PRO A 493 -6.06 -9.98 -5.35
N PHE A 494 -6.58 -11.19 -5.24
CA PHE A 494 -7.44 -11.76 -6.30
C PHE A 494 -8.80 -11.07 -6.37
N VAL A 495 -9.30 -10.53 -5.27
CA VAL A 495 -10.49 -9.64 -5.28
C VAL A 495 -10.15 -8.35 -5.99
N GLY A 496 -9.01 -7.72 -5.65
CA GLY A 496 -8.53 -6.51 -6.32
C GLY A 496 -8.33 -6.71 -7.83
N LEU A 497 -7.70 -7.82 -8.25
CA LEU A 497 -7.53 -8.17 -9.67
C LEU A 497 -8.88 -8.35 -10.37
N SER A 498 -9.80 -9.11 -9.76
CA SER A 498 -11.15 -9.32 -10.29
C SER A 498 -11.89 -8.00 -10.51
N ASN A 499 -11.87 -7.12 -9.51
CA ASN A 499 -12.54 -5.84 -9.56
C ASN A 499 -11.87 -4.88 -10.57
N ALA A 500 -10.53 -4.84 -10.62
CA ALA A 500 -9.80 -3.99 -11.57
C ALA A 500 -10.17 -4.28 -13.02
N ILE A 501 -10.38 -5.55 -13.38
CA ILE A 501 -10.70 -5.95 -14.76
C ILE A 501 -12.20 -5.91 -15.09
N SER A 502 -13.08 -5.85 -14.09
CA SER A 502 -14.55 -5.85 -14.29
C SER A 502 -15.22 -4.49 -14.10
N ARG A 503 -14.56 -3.48 -13.50
CA ARG A 503 -15.12 -2.17 -13.14
C ARG A 503 -15.34 -1.22 -14.32
N VAL A 504 -16.31 -1.49 -15.16
CA VAL A 504 -16.66 -0.60 -16.30
C VAL A 504 -17.22 0.74 -15.76
N PRO A 505 -16.82 1.91 -16.31
CA PRO A 505 -15.93 2.10 -17.47
C PRO A 505 -14.42 2.18 -17.16
N GLN A 506 -14.02 2.03 -15.91
CA GLN A 506 -12.63 2.17 -15.44
C GLN A 506 -11.86 0.84 -15.38
N ASN A 507 -12.31 -0.18 -16.12
CA ASN A 507 -11.61 -1.47 -16.17
C ASN A 507 -10.28 -1.40 -16.93
N ILE A 508 -9.30 -2.14 -16.44
CA ILE A 508 -7.98 -2.33 -17.06
C ILE A 508 -7.78 -3.82 -17.44
N THR A 509 -6.71 -4.14 -18.15
CA THR A 509 -6.39 -5.55 -18.49
C THR A 509 -5.83 -6.30 -17.28
N LEU A 510 -5.93 -7.63 -17.28
CA LEU A 510 -5.36 -8.47 -16.23
C LEU A 510 -3.84 -8.28 -16.11
N ALA A 511 -3.13 -8.17 -17.23
CA ALA A 511 -1.68 -7.92 -17.24
C ALA A 511 -1.36 -6.60 -16.51
N GLN A 512 -2.05 -5.52 -16.84
CA GLN A 512 -1.89 -4.22 -16.18
C GLN A 512 -2.21 -4.28 -14.67
N ALA A 513 -3.25 -5.02 -14.28
CA ALA A 513 -3.59 -5.20 -12.88
C ALA A 513 -2.53 -6.01 -12.12
N ILE A 514 -1.95 -7.06 -12.73
CA ILE A 514 -0.84 -7.82 -12.15
C ILE A 514 0.42 -6.95 -12.05
N GLU A 515 0.77 -6.18 -13.10
CA GLU A 515 1.89 -5.23 -13.05
C GLU A 515 1.71 -4.23 -11.91
N ALA A 516 0.50 -3.74 -11.68
CA ALA A 516 0.17 -2.80 -10.61
C ALA A 516 0.36 -3.40 -9.19
N TYR A 517 0.12 -4.70 -9.01
CA TYR A 517 0.37 -5.43 -7.75
C TYR A 517 1.77 -6.04 -7.64
N THR A 518 2.64 -5.90 -8.63
CA THR A 518 3.96 -6.53 -8.64
C THR A 518 5.05 -5.51 -8.96
N ILE A 519 5.45 -5.37 -10.23
CA ILE A 519 6.61 -4.54 -10.62
C ILE A 519 6.40 -3.04 -10.34
N ASN A 520 5.19 -2.49 -10.56
CA ASN A 520 4.91 -1.10 -10.26
C ASN A 520 4.88 -0.83 -8.74
N SER A 521 4.34 -1.76 -7.97
CA SER A 521 4.37 -1.70 -6.51
C SER A 521 5.79 -1.88 -5.96
N ALA A 522 6.60 -2.77 -6.56
CA ALA A 522 8.03 -2.86 -6.25
C ALA A 522 8.75 -1.54 -6.57
N TYR A 523 8.41 -0.88 -7.69
CA TYR A 523 8.93 0.46 -8.02
C TYR A 523 8.55 1.48 -6.94
N ALA A 524 7.29 1.52 -6.50
CA ALA A 524 6.85 2.43 -5.44
C ALA A 524 7.60 2.23 -4.11
N MET A 525 8.06 1.01 -3.85
CA MET A 525 8.83 0.64 -2.65
C MET A 525 10.36 0.67 -2.86
N ARG A 526 10.86 1.11 -4.02
CA ARG A 526 12.28 1.11 -4.41
C ARG A 526 12.91 -0.28 -4.40
N GLN A 527 12.17 -1.30 -4.81
CA GLN A 527 12.57 -2.70 -4.80
C GLN A 527 12.58 -3.35 -6.20
N GLU A 528 12.20 -2.65 -7.27
CA GLU A 528 12.03 -3.18 -8.63
C GLU A 528 13.30 -3.78 -9.24
N GLN A 529 14.46 -3.39 -8.73
CA GLN A 529 15.75 -3.96 -9.17
C GLN A 529 16.00 -5.36 -8.58
N VAL A 530 15.27 -5.72 -7.54
CA VAL A 530 15.51 -6.97 -6.80
C VAL A 530 14.31 -7.89 -6.72
N VAL A 531 13.07 -7.39 -6.86
CA VAL A 531 11.81 -8.16 -6.84
C VAL A 531 10.78 -7.59 -7.82
N GLY A 532 9.55 -8.11 -7.83
CA GLY A 532 8.43 -7.62 -8.63
C GLY A 532 8.32 -8.19 -10.04
N SER A 533 9.35 -8.91 -10.51
CA SER A 533 9.35 -9.72 -11.74
C SER A 533 10.26 -10.93 -11.59
N ILE A 534 10.06 -11.97 -12.42
CA ILE A 534 10.88 -13.19 -12.42
C ILE A 534 11.97 -13.03 -13.47
N GLU A 535 13.16 -12.60 -13.04
CA GLU A 535 14.31 -12.36 -13.89
C GLU A 535 15.59 -12.88 -13.23
N VAL A 536 16.54 -13.34 -14.06
CA VAL A 536 17.84 -13.80 -13.57
C VAL A 536 18.56 -12.67 -12.81
N GLY A 537 19.01 -12.99 -11.60
CA GLY A 537 19.68 -12.04 -10.69
C GLY A 537 18.76 -11.43 -9.63
N LYS A 538 17.44 -11.42 -9.83
CA LYS A 538 16.48 -10.97 -8.81
C LYS A 538 16.33 -11.99 -7.69
N LEU A 539 15.73 -11.57 -6.60
CA LEU A 539 15.38 -12.38 -5.44
C LEU A 539 14.15 -13.23 -5.76
N ALA A 540 14.07 -14.39 -5.13
CA ALA A 540 12.99 -15.34 -5.37
C ALA A 540 11.81 -15.11 -4.41
N ASP A 541 11.15 -13.97 -4.59
CA ASP A 541 9.87 -13.64 -3.97
C ASP A 541 8.77 -14.05 -4.97
N LEU A 542 8.21 -15.24 -4.77
CA LEU A 542 7.41 -15.93 -5.77
C LEU A 542 6.10 -16.45 -5.17
N VAL A 543 5.08 -16.56 -6.00
CA VAL A 543 3.82 -17.22 -5.64
C VAL A 543 3.45 -18.29 -6.66
N VAL A 544 2.97 -19.44 -6.16
CA VAL A 544 2.40 -20.52 -6.98
C VAL A 544 0.90 -20.55 -6.74
N LEU A 545 0.12 -20.54 -7.82
CA LEU A 545 -1.34 -20.49 -7.80
C LEU A 545 -1.93 -21.83 -8.25
N ASP A 546 -3.13 -22.15 -7.77
CA ASP A 546 -3.84 -23.38 -8.15
C ASP A 546 -4.31 -23.41 -9.61
N ARG A 547 -4.32 -22.26 -10.30
CA ARG A 547 -4.81 -22.07 -11.67
C ARG A 547 -4.07 -20.96 -12.41
N ASN A 548 -4.16 -20.95 -13.75
CA ASN A 548 -3.71 -19.84 -14.58
C ASN A 548 -4.75 -18.73 -14.60
N LEU A 549 -4.40 -17.54 -14.13
CA LEU A 549 -5.31 -16.37 -14.07
C LEU A 549 -5.77 -15.91 -15.46
N PHE A 550 -4.93 -16.06 -16.48
CA PHE A 550 -5.25 -15.64 -17.85
C PHE A 550 -6.25 -16.55 -18.55
N GLU A 551 -6.53 -17.72 -17.99
CA GLU A 551 -7.55 -18.66 -18.46
C GLU A 551 -8.88 -18.50 -17.73
N GLN A 552 -8.94 -17.58 -16.74
CA GLN A 552 -10.14 -17.35 -15.92
C GLN A 552 -10.88 -16.09 -16.35
N ASN A 553 -12.19 -16.10 -16.18
CA ASN A 553 -12.97 -14.86 -16.21
C ASN A 553 -12.83 -14.09 -14.89
N ALA A 554 -13.24 -12.81 -14.89
CA ALA A 554 -13.10 -11.95 -13.71
C ALA A 554 -13.71 -12.56 -12.44
N SER A 555 -14.92 -13.14 -12.52
CA SER A 555 -15.61 -13.71 -11.35
C SER A 555 -14.92 -14.94 -10.77
N GLU A 556 -14.12 -15.67 -11.57
CA GLU A 556 -13.39 -16.85 -11.12
C GLU A 556 -12.01 -16.49 -10.53
N ILE A 557 -11.42 -15.36 -10.94
CA ILE A 557 -10.11 -14.92 -10.41
C ILE A 557 -10.16 -14.77 -8.89
N LYS A 558 -11.22 -14.20 -8.33
CA LYS A 558 -11.38 -14.04 -6.86
C LYS A 558 -11.39 -15.36 -6.07
N ASN A 559 -11.66 -16.49 -6.73
CA ASN A 559 -11.68 -17.83 -6.13
C ASN A 559 -10.31 -18.52 -6.17
N THR A 560 -9.29 -17.90 -6.76
CA THR A 560 -7.93 -18.43 -6.84
C THR A 560 -7.36 -18.72 -5.45
N LYS A 561 -6.60 -19.82 -5.35
CA LYS A 561 -5.91 -20.19 -4.12
C LYS A 561 -4.40 -20.18 -4.35
N VAL A 562 -3.70 -19.68 -3.36
CA VAL A 562 -2.25 -19.79 -3.29
C VAL A 562 -1.87 -21.19 -2.82
N GLU A 563 -0.98 -21.84 -3.56
CA GLU A 563 -0.42 -23.14 -3.22
C GLU A 563 0.89 -23.02 -2.45
N MET A 564 1.69 -21.99 -2.80
CA MET A 564 2.98 -21.74 -2.17
C MET A 564 3.35 -20.26 -2.29
N THR A 565 3.93 -19.70 -1.24
CA THR A 565 4.55 -18.37 -1.25
C THR A 565 6.00 -18.51 -0.81
N LEU A 566 6.91 -17.89 -1.57
CA LEU A 566 8.33 -17.83 -1.23
C LEU A 566 8.75 -16.38 -1.00
N LEU A 567 9.53 -16.18 0.04
CA LEU A 567 10.28 -14.96 0.32
C LEU A 567 11.78 -15.31 0.33
N ASP A 568 12.60 -14.59 -0.43
CA ASP A 568 14.04 -14.89 -0.54
C ASP A 568 14.34 -16.38 -0.84
N GLY A 569 13.49 -17.02 -1.65
CA GLY A 569 13.63 -18.43 -2.03
C GLY A 569 13.23 -19.44 -0.94
N GLU A 570 12.86 -19.00 0.24
CA GLU A 570 12.35 -19.85 1.32
C GLU A 570 10.82 -19.86 1.35
N VAL A 571 10.25 -21.03 1.62
CA VAL A 571 8.79 -21.20 1.67
C VAL A 571 8.26 -20.60 2.97
N VAL A 572 7.48 -19.53 2.86
CA VAL A 572 6.80 -18.87 4.01
C VAL A 572 5.34 -19.31 4.15
N TYR A 573 4.75 -19.85 3.08
CA TYR A 573 3.43 -20.48 3.11
C TYR A 573 3.37 -21.64 2.11
N GLN A 574 2.70 -22.71 2.53
CA GLN A 574 2.36 -23.86 1.66
C GLN A 574 1.00 -24.41 2.09
N ARG A 575 0.10 -24.57 1.09
CA ARG A 575 -1.24 -25.14 1.27
C ARG A 575 -1.24 -26.65 1.49
#